data_319cee84f3c1fa02f9b99c2d3e86140f
#
_entry.id   319cee84f3c1fa02f9b99c2d3e86140f
#
_cell.length_a   1.000
_cell.length_b   1.000
_cell.length_c   1.000
_cell.angle_alpha   90.00
_cell.angle_beta   90.00
_cell.angle_gamma   90.00
#
_symmetry.space_group_name_H-M   'P 1'
#
loop_
_entity.id
_entity.type
_entity.pdbx_description
1 polymer ?
#
loop_
_entity_poly.entity_id
_entity_poly.type
_entity_poly.pdbx_seq_one_letter_code
_entity_poly.pdbx_strand_id
1 'polypeptide(L)'
;LAAMFAVVFVNLVGFGIVVPLMPFFAQSLQAQAWQVTLMFTTYSLGQFFAEPYFGRLSDRIGRKPILIITTASSVLFYVCLAFAPNIWVAIMIRFFSGLSSGNISTIQGYVSDVSPPEKRSGRMSLIGGAFSLGFIIGPFIGGILSHETSAGGNQFRLPLMGAALLSAFACFGVMLFIRESRQRRTKIEAAQPNILKTAQEALHSPVLSRLILSTFCYMMAFAGLEATFGLWAEARFHWGPKEIGAIFLPLGIAAALMQMVFMRPLTRRYGESKVLASGLFVFGLSFVIQGMNPIGWLITPIIMLGALGQAVIFSSICAIISISTPPDKQGAMLGLNMSTGAIARITGPMIAGYVFSLFGPDASVWMGAVTTLPAAVLALQLGKYQKRGAKAHG
;
A
#
# COMPACT_ATOMS: atom_id res chain seq x y z
N LEU A 1 -3.52 3.58 -23.52
CA LEU A 1 -3.96 3.54 -22.13
C LEU A 1 -4.31 2.12 -21.68
N ALA A 2 -5.09 1.34 -22.46
CA ALA A 2 -5.41 -0.05 -22.14
C ALA A 2 -4.15 -0.91 -21.93
N ALA A 3 -3.14 -0.76 -22.78
CA ALA A 3 -1.85 -1.43 -22.64
C ALA A 3 -1.16 -1.05 -21.31
N MET A 4 -1.21 0.23 -20.92
CA MET A 4 -0.64 0.69 -19.64
C MET A 4 -1.37 0.07 -18.46
N PHE A 5 -2.71 0.02 -18.50
CA PHE A 5 -3.51 -0.66 -17.49
C PHE A 5 -3.11 -2.14 -17.38
N ALA A 6 -3.04 -2.86 -18.50
CA ALA A 6 -2.67 -4.28 -18.52
C ALA A 6 -1.26 -4.52 -17.94
N VAL A 7 -0.27 -3.70 -18.33
CA VAL A 7 1.10 -3.79 -17.82
C VAL A 7 1.14 -3.56 -16.32
N VAL A 8 0.47 -2.51 -15.83
CA VAL A 8 0.41 -2.20 -14.39
C VAL A 8 -0.28 -3.32 -13.64
N PHE A 9 -1.41 -3.82 -14.15
CA PHE A 9 -2.16 -4.91 -13.56
C PHE A 9 -1.31 -6.18 -13.43
N VAL A 10 -0.66 -6.62 -14.52
CA VAL A 10 0.19 -7.83 -14.52
C VAL A 10 1.36 -7.70 -13.54
N ASN A 11 2.01 -6.53 -13.52
CA ASN A 11 3.11 -6.26 -12.57
C ASN A 11 2.63 -6.30 -11.11
N LEU A 12 1.43 -5.79 -10.85
CA LEU A 12 0.83 -5.77 -9.51
C LEU A 12 0.34 -7.14 -9.06
N VAL A 13 -0.13 -7.98 -9.99
CA VAL A 13 -0.40 -9.40 -9.67
C VAL A 13 0.89 -10.09 -9.23
N GLY A 14 2.00 -9.86 -9.94
CA GLY A 14 3.31 -10.39 -9.55
C GLY A 14 3.74 -9.93 -8.15
N PHE A 15 3.59 -8.63 -7.84
CA PHE A 15 3.85 -8.11 -6.50
C PHE A 15 2.91 -8.71 -5.45
N GLY A 16 1.62 -8.82 -5.77
CA GLY A 16 0.60 -9.40 -4.88
C GLY A 16 0.84 -10.88 -4.56
N ILE A 17 1.43 -11.67 -5.48
CA ILE A 17 1.86 -13.05 -5.20
C ILE A 17 2.88 -13.07 -4.06
N VAL A 18 3.83 -12.15 -4.09
CA VAL A 18 5.00 -12.18 -3.22
C VAL A 18 4.69 -11.71 -1.79
N VAL A 19 3.89 -10.64 -1.63
CA VAL A 19 3.67 -9.98 -0.33
C VAL A 19 3.17 -10.93 0.75
N PRO A 20 2.07 -11.68 0.60
CA PRO A 20 1.56 -12.55 1.67
C PRO A 20 2.41 -13.80 1.88
N LEU A 21 3.28 -14.15 0.93
CA LEU A 21 4.18 -15.28 1.06
C LEU A 21 5.47 -14.94 1.83
N MET A 22 5.80 -13.65 1.94
CA MET A 22 7.06 -13.20 2.57
C MET A 22 7.25 -13.73 4.01
N PRO A 23 6.25 -13.70 4.90
CA PRO A 23 6.42 -14.26 6.24
C PRO A 23 6.85 -15.73 6.21
N PHE A 24 6.17 -16.56 5.44
CA PHE A 24 6.45 -17.98 5.32
C PHE A 24 7.78 -18.27 4.61
N PHE A 25 8.10 -17.51 3.56
CA PHE A 25 9.40 -17.57 2.89
C PHE A 25 10.54 -17.26 3.86
N ALA A 26 10.41 -16.20 4.66
CA ALA A 26 11.41 -15.85 5.64
C ALA A 26 11.57 -16.93 6.73
N GLN A 27 10.46 -17.51 7.19
CA GLN A 27 10.50 -18.65 8.14
C GLN A 27 11.20 -19.87 7.56
N SER A 28 11.04 -20.16 6.25
CA SER A 28 11.80 -21.25 5.59
C SER A 28 13.32 -21.02 5.61
N LEU A 29 13.75 -19.76 5.78
CA LEU A 29 15.14 -19.34 6.01
C LEU A 29 15.49 -19.21 7.51
N GLN A 30 14.67 -19.81 8.41
CA GLN A 30 14.82 -19.78 9.87
C GLN A 30 14.84 -18.36 10.47
N ALA A 31 14.09 -17.43 9.86
CA ALA A 31 14.01 -16.05 10.31
C ALA A 31 13.17 -15.91 11.59
N GLN A 32 13.63 -15.06 12.49
CA GLN A 32 12.83 -14.59 13.62
C GLN A 32 11.79 -13.53 13.16
N ALA A 33 10.72 -13.32 13.92
CA ALA A 33 9.63 -12.43 13.54
C ALA A 33 10.09 -10.99 13.18
N TRP A 34 11.04 -10.42 13.93
CA TRP A 34 11.61 -9.09 13.64
C TRP A 34 12.40 -9.05 12.31
N GLN A 35 13.04 -10.16 11.90
CA GLN A 35 13.74 -10.24 10.61
C GLN A 35 12.75 -10.34 9.45
N VAL A 36 11.63 -11.04 9.66
CA VAL A 36 10.52 -11.08 8.70
C VAL A 36 10.01 -9.65 8.43
N THR A 37 9.68 -8.93 9.48
CA THR A 37 9.16 -7.56 9.34
C THR A 37 10.22 -6.58 8.83
N LEU A 38 11.52 -6.84 9.08
CA LEU A 38 12.63 -6.06 8.51
C LEU A 38 12.67 -6.17 6.97
N MET A 39 12.25 -7.29 6.37
CA MET A 39 12.12 -7.41 4.91
C MET A 39 11.10 -6.42 4.33
N PHE A 40 9.99 -6.16 5.03
CA PHE A 40 8.98 -5.16 4.63
C PHE A 40 9.49 -3.74 4.86
N THR A 41 10.14 -3.51 6.01
CA THR A 41 10.75 -2.23 6.36
C THR A 41 11.80 -1.80 5.33
N THR A 42 12.74 -2.69 4.99
CA THR A 42 13.82 -2.38 4.04
C THR A 42 13.31 -2.16 2.63
N TYR A 43 12.31 -2.92 2.18
CA TYR A 43 11.63 -2.68 0.92
C TYR A 43 10.99 -1.28 0.89
N SER A 44 10.21 -0.94 1.91
CA SER A 44 9.55 0.37 2.01
C SER A 44 10.56 1.52 2.11
N LEU A 45 11.67 1.31 2.79
CA LEU A 45 12.78 2.27 2.88
C LEU A 45 13.41 2.51 1.49
N GLY A 46 13.68 1.44 0.75
CA GLY A 46 14.17 1.53 -0.62
C GLY A 46 13.20 2.30 -1.53
N GLN A 47 11.92 1.97 -1.46
CA GLN A 47 10.86 2.64 -2.23
C GLN A 47 10.74 4.13 -1.89
N PHE A 48 10.85 4.50 -0.62
CA PHE A 48 10.79 5.88 -0.15
C PHE A 48 11.86 6.77 -0.83
N PHE A 49 13.08 6.27 -0.98
CA PHE A 49 14.14 7.00 -1.68
C PHE A 49 13.97 6.95 -3.21
N ALA A 50 13.46 5.85 -3.72
CA ALA A 50 13.35 5.62 -5.17
C ALA A 50 12.24 6.45 -5.83
N GLU A 51 11.08 6.61 -5.20
CA GLU A 51 9.93 7.29 -5.81
C GLU A 51 10.23 8.72 -6.27
N PRO A 52 10.79 9.63 -5.45
CA PRO A 52 11.12 10.97 -5.91
C PRO A 52 12.29 11.01 -6.89
N TYR A 53 13.21 10.03 -6.80
CA TYR A 53 14.33 9.93 -7.74
C TYR A 53 13.85 9.51 -9.13
N PHE A 54 13.12 8.40 -9.25
CA PHE A 54 12.60 7.92 -10.53
C PHE A 54 11.55 8.86 -11.13
N GLY A 55 10.74 9.52 -10.31
CA GLY A 55 9.84 10.56 -10.79
C GLY A 55 10.59 11.65 -11.56
N ARG A 56 11.64 12.23 -10.95
CA ARG A 56 12.49 13.26 -11.59
C ARG A 56 13.29 12.71 -12.77
N LEU A 57 13.82 11.49 -12.64
CA LEU A 57 14.60 10.87 -13.71
C LEU A 57 13.71 10.60 -14.94
N SER A 58 12.49 10.10 -14.74
CA SER A 58 11.51 9.89 -15.80
C SER A 58 11.10 11.19 -16.49
N ASP A 59 11.19 12.31 -15.76
CA ASP A 59 11.02 13.62 -16.32
C ASP A 59 12.19 14.06 -17.22
N ARG A 60 13.39 13.51 -17.06
CA ARG A 60 14.57 13.88 -17.85
C ARG A 60 14.79 12.95 -19.05
N ILE A 61 14.78 11.64 -18.81
CA ILE A 61 15.14 10.64 -19.84
C ILE A 61 13.92 10.02 -20.52
N GLY A 62 12.71 10.30 -20.04
CA GLY A 62 11.46 9.75 -20.56
C GLY A 62 10.79 8.74 -19.62
N ARG A 63 9.47 8.55 -19.80
CA ARG A 63 8.67 7.63 -18.97
C ARG A 63 8.98 6.16 -19.30
N LYS A 64 9.04 5.83 -20.60
CA LYS A 64 9.21 4.45 -21.06
C LYS A 64 10.52 3.81 -20.58
N PRO A 65 11.70 4.45 -20.66
CA PRO A 65 12.95 3.87 -20.15
C PRO A 65 12.89 3.51 -18.67
N ILE A 66 12.30 4.39 -17.85
CA ILE A 66 12.16 4.15 -16.40
C ILE A 66 11.24 2.96 -16.12
N LEU A 67 10.10 2.86 -16.83
CA LEU A 67 9.21 1.71 -16.70
C LEU A 67 9.90 0.40 -17.10
N ILE A 68 10.73 0.40 -18.14
CA ILE A 68 11.51 -0.78 -18.53
C ILE A 68 12.52 -1.15 -17.45
N ILE A 69 13.29 -0.18 -16.95
CA ILE A 69 14.31 -0.42 -15.91
C ILE A 69 13.64 -0.99 -14.65
N THR A 70 12.57 -0.38 -14.17
CA THR A 70 11.91 -0.81 -12.94
C THR A 70 11.24 -2.18 -13.06
N THR A 71 10.59 -2.49 -14.18
CA THR A 71 9.97 -3.80 -14.39
C THR A 71 11.02 -4.89 -14.62
N ALA A 72 12.10 -4.61 -15.37
CA ALA A 72 13.22 -5.55 -15.55
C ALA A 72 13.94 -5.83 -14.23
N SER A 73 14.15 -4.81 -13.39
CA SER A 73 14.72 -4.99 -12.05
C SER A 73 13.83 -5.85 -11.16
N SER A 74 12.48 -5.74 -11.26
CA SER A 74 11.57 -6.61 -10.54
C SER A 74 11.76 -8.08 -10.92
N VAL A 75 11.96 -8.39 -12.22
CA VAL A 75 12.30 -9.75 -12.68
C VAL A 75 13.56 -10.24 -11.99
N LEU A 76 14.64 -9.45 -12.06
CA LEU A 76 15.92 -9.80 -11.46
C LEU A 76 15.80 -10.09 -9.97
N PHE A 77 15.14 -9.21 -9.22
CA PHE A 77 15.06 -9.35 -7.76
C PHE A 77 14.13 -10.48 -7.32
N TYR A 78 13.06 -10.79 -8.05
CA TYR A 78 12.25 -11.99 -7.74
C TYR A 78 13.02 -13.27 -8.01
N VAL A 79 13.81 -13.34 -9.09
CA VAL A 79 14.70 -14.47 -9.34
C VAL A 79 15.77 -14.57 -8.24
N CYS A 80 16.45 -13.47 -7.91
CA CYS A 80 17.43 -13.47 -6.82
C CYS A 80 16.83 -13.92 -5.49
N LEU A 81 15.59 -13.49 -5.18
CA LEU A 81 14.89 -13.85 -3.96
C LEU A 81 14.55 -15.35 -3.92
N ALA A 82 14.16 -15.95 -5.06
CA ALA A 82 13.89 -17.38 -5.18
C ALA A 82 15.10 -18.29 -4.85
N PHE A 83 16.31 -17.73 -4.98
CA PHE A 83 17.58 -18.42 -4.71
C PHE A 83 18.34 -17.84 -3.52
N ALA A 84 17.71 -17.01 -2.69
CA ALA A 84 18.36 -16.42 -1.53
C ALA A 84 18.80 -17.52 -0.54
N PRO A 85 20.08 -17.58 -0.16
CA PRO A 85 20.61 -18.67 0.68
C PRO A 85 20.30 -18.50 2.18
N ASN A 86 20.03 -17.27 2.62
CA ASN A 86 19.73 -16.93 4.02
C ASN A 86 18.93 -15.63 4.11
N ILE A 87 18.41 -15.36 5.30
CA ILE A 87 17.54 -14.21 5.56
C ILE A 87 18.24 -12.85 5.31
N TRP A 88 19.52 -12.73 5.59
CA TRP A 88 20.23 -11.45 5.42
C TRP A 88 20.37 -11.07 3.95
N VAL A 89 20.67 -12.06 3.08
CA VAL A 89 20.69 -11.85 1.64
C VAL A 89 19.28 -11.52 1.13
N ALA A 90 18.24 -12.17 1.64
CA ALA A 90 16.86 -11.85 1.30
C ALA A 90 16.48 -10.41 1.70
N ILE A 91 16.87 -9.94 2.89
CA ILE A 91 16.67 -8.56 3.35
C ILE A 91 17.39 -7.56 2.42
N MET A 92 18.62 -7.84 2.03
CA MET A 92 19.35 -6.99 1.08
C MET A 92 18.66 -6.94 -0.29
N ILE A 93 18.23 -8.08 -0.80
CA ILE A 93 17.49 -8.15 -2.08
C ILE A 93 16.20 -7.34 -1.97
N ARG A 94 15.47 -7.42 -0.85
CA ARG A 94 14.25 -6.63 -0.61
C ARG A 94 14.53 -5.13 -0.61
N PHE A 95 15.62 -4.66 -0.01
CA PHE A 95 16.02 -3.26 -0.06
C PHE A 95 16.26 -2.79 -1.51
N PHE A 96 17.05 -3.51 -2.29
CA PHE A 96 17.32 -3.17 -3.69
C PHE A 96 16.06 -3.31 -4.57
N SER A 97 15.21 -4.29 -4.31
CA SER A 97 13.90 -4.40 -4.94
C SER A 97 13.02 -3.18 -4.65
N GLY A 98 13.03 -2.69 -3.40
CA GLY A 98 12.39 -1.43 -3.03
C GLY A 98 12.94 -0.23 -3.78
N LEU A 99 14.28 -0.10 -3.88
CA LEU A 99 14.91 0.94 -4.68
C LEU A 99 14.50 0.89 -6.17
N SER A 100 14.17 -0.27 -6.69
CA SER A 100 13.75 -0.43 -8.10
C SER A 100 12.24 -0.29 -8.30
N SER A 101 11.44 -0.26 -7.24
CA SER A 101 9.97 -0.25 -7.32
C SER A 101 9.33 1.15 -7.40
N GLY A 102 10.13 2.21 -7.40
CA GLY A 102 9.68 3.61 -7.42
C GLY A 102 9.04 4.06 -8.74
N ASN A 103 8.19 3.23 -9.34
CA ASN A 103 7.58 3.50 -10.66
C ASN A 103 6.18 4.09 -10.60
N ILE A 104 5.56 4.18 -9.42
CA ILE A 104 4.19 4.71 -9.27
C ILE A 104 4.10 6.15 -9.76
N SER A 105 5.06 7.00 -9.38
CA SER A 105 5.13 8.38 -9.85
C SER A 105 5.34 8.47 -11.36
N THR A 106 6.11 7.57 -11.96
CA THR A 106 6.31 7.48 -13.41
C THR A 106 5.04 7.04 -14.13
N ILE A 107 4.29 6.05 -13.59
CA ILE A 107 3.00 5.59 -14.10
C ILE A 107 1.98 6.74 -14.08
N GLN A 108 1.87 7.43 -12.96
CA GLN A 108 0.97 8.58 -12.82
C GLN A 108 1.35 9.72 -13.79
N GLY A 109 2.65 10.00 -13.92
CA GLY A 109 3.17 10.94 -14.89
C GLY A 109 2.80 10.56 -16.32
N TYR A 110 3.01 9.31 -16.72
CA TYR A 110 2.61 8.80 -18.04
C TYR A 110 1.12 9.00 -18.31
N VAL A 111 0.26 8.58 -17.38
CA VAL A 111 -1.21 8.75 -17.51
C VAL A 111 -1.59 10.21 -17.62
N SER A 112 -0.93 11.09 -16.86
CA SER A 112 -1.14 12.54 -16.95
C SER A 112 -0.74 13.09 -18.32
N ASP A 113 0.39 12.64 -18.88
CA ASP A 113 0.93 13.12 -20.16
C ASP A 113 0.03 12.71 -21.35
N VAL A 114 -0.56 11.49 -21.32
CA VAL A 114 -1.41 10.98 -22.42
C VAL A 114 -2.91 11.26 -22.22
N SER A 115 -3.30 12.00 -21.17
CA SER A 115 -4.70 12.23 -20.82
C SER A 115 -5.08 13.69 -20.97
N PRO A 116 -6.16 14.01 -21.72
CA PRO A 116 -6.77 15.33 -21.68
C PRO A 116 -7.18 15.70 -20.25
N PRO A 117 -7.13 16.99 -19.87
CA PRO A 117 -7.43 17.44 -18.49
C PRO A 117 -8.75 16.89 -17.94
N GLU A 118 -9.81 16.89 -18.77
CA GLU A 118 -11.17 16.48 -18.39
C GLU A 118 -11.28 14.98 -18.09
N LYS A 119 -10.43 14.16 -18.69
CA LYS A 119 -10.43 12.67 -18.54
C LYS A 119 -9.34 12.15 -17.61
N ARG A 120 -8.46 13.04 -17.10
CA ARG A 120 -7.29 12.66 -16.31
C ARG A 120 -7.67 11.94 -15.02
N SER A 121 -8.62 12.48 -14.27
CA SER A 121 -9.10 11.88 -13.01
C SER A 121 -9.64 10.47 -13.22
N GLY A 122 -10.53 10.28 -14.21
CA GLY A 122 -11.09 8.94 -14.50
C GLY A 122 -10.03 7.93 -14.96
N ARG A 123 -8.99 8.39 -15.69
CA ARG A 123 -7.89 7.52 -16.13
C ARG A 123 -6.92 7.16 -14.98
N MET A 124 -6.72 8.07 -14.04
CA MET A 124 -5.97 7.77 -12.80
C MET A 124 -6.72 6.75 -11.94
N SER A 125 -8.04 6.83 -11.87
CA SER A 125 -8.86 5.84 -11.15
C SER A 125 -8.74 4.42 -11.73
N LEU A 126 -8.52 4.27 -13.05
CA LEU A 126 -8.27 2.97 -13.66
C LEU A 126 -6.96 2.33 -13.15
N ILE A 127 -5.92 3.13 -12.92
CA ILE A 127 -4.67 2.64 -12.32
C ILE A 127 -4.93 2.16 -10.89
N GLY A 128 -5.70 2.91 -10.10
CA GLY A 128 -6.16 2.45 -8.78
C GLY A 128 -6.94 1.13 -8.84
N GLY A 129 -7.79 0.96 -9.85
CA GLY A 129 -8.47 -0.31 -10.12
C GLY A 129 -7.52 -1.47 -10.43
N ALA A 130 -6.46 -1.22 -11.21
CA ALA A 130 -5.42 -2.22 -11.47
C ALA A 130 -4.70 -2.64 -10.19
N PHE A 131 -4.40 -1.68 -9.30
CA PHE A 131 -3.84 -1.96 -7.97
C PHE A 131 -4.75 -2.87 -7.16
N SER A 132 -6.02 -2.52 -7.03
CA SER A 132 -6.99 -3.30 -6.26
C SER A 132 -7.13 -4.73 -6.80
N LEU A 133 -7.26 -4.89 -8.11
CA LEU A 133 -7.35 -6.21 -8.74
C LEU A 133 -6.07 -7.03 -8.58
N GLY A 134 -4.90 -6.40 -8.72
CA GLY A 134 -3.61 -7.07 -8.50
C GLY A 134 -3.45 -7.59 -7.06
N PHE A 135 -3.85 -6.80 -6.08
CA PHE A 135 -3.85 -7.18 -4.67
C PHE A 135 -4.91 -8.21 -4.27
N ILE A 136 -5.93 -8.43 -5.10
CA ILE A 136 -6.92 -9.50 -4.90
C ILE A 136 -6.42 -10.80 -5.52
N ILE A 137 -6.02 -10.74 -6.79
CA ILE A 137 -5.69 -11.92 -7.60
C ILE A 137 -4.30 -12.45 -7.25
N GLY A 138 -3.33 -11.56 -6.98
CA GLY A 138 -1.95 -11.94 -6.68
C GLY A 138 -1.82 -12.90 -5.50
N PRO A 139 -2.31 -12.54 -4.30
CA PRO A 139 -2.24 -13.41 -3.12
C PRO A 139 -2.94 -14.75 -3.32
N PHE A 140 -4.07 -14.77 -4.00
CA PHE A 140 -4.80 -15.99 -4.31
C PHE A 140 -3.98 -16.94 -5.20
N ILE A 141 -3.37 -16.41 -6.27
CA ILE A 141 -2.46 -17.19 -7.12
C ILE A 141 -1.24 -17.65 -6.31
N GLY A 142 -0.65 -16.76 -5.49
CA GLY A 142 0.49 -17.09 -4.63
C GLY A 142 0.20 -18.23 -3.68
N GLY A 143 -0.97 -18.23 -3.04
CA GLY A 143 -1.41 -19.31 -2.17
C GLY A 143 -1.56 -20.65 -2.90
N ILE A 144 -2.08 -20.64 -4.13
CA ILE A 144 -2.21 -21.87 -4.95
C ILE A 144 -0.84 -22.40 -5.38
N LEU A 145 0.06 -21.52 -5.81
CA LEU A 145 1.39 -21.91 -6.30
C LEU A 145 2.34 -22.37 -5.18
N SER A 146 2.06 -22.03 -3.92
CA SER A 146 2.87 -22.42 -2.76
C SER A 146 2.57 -23.85 -2.23
N HIS A 147 1.93 -24.70 -3.02
CA HIS A 147 1.62 -26.06 -2.65
C HIS A 147 2.90 -26.85 -2.36
N GLU A 148 2.86 -27.72 -1.32
CA GLU A 148 3.96 -28.56 -0.89
C GLU A 148 4.50 -29.36 -2.08
N THR A 149 5.69 -29.07 -2.49
CA THR A 149 6.42 -29.91 -3.43
C THR A 149 6.97 -31.09 -2.62
N SER A 150 6.36 -32.27 -2.76
CA SER A 150 6.76 -33.52 -2.10
C SER A 150 8.21 -33.96 -2.37
N ALA A 151 9.00 -33.14 -3.06
CA ALA A 151 10.35 -33.44 -3.56
C ALA A 151 11.48 -32.65 -2.90
N GLY A 152 11.32 -32.14 -1.65
CA GLY A 152 12.43 -31.49 -0.93
C GLY A 152 12.92 -30.16 -1.51
N GLY A 153 12.21 -29.57 -2.47
CA GLY A 153 12.49 -28.25 -3.04
C GLY A 153 11.89 -27.13 -2.19
N ASN A 154 12.50 -25.93 -2.24
CA ASN A 154 11.95 -24.75 -1.60
C ASN A 154 10.59 -24.40 -2.23
N GLN A 155 9.49 -24.66 -1.51
CA GLN A 155 8.09 -24.46 -1.94
C GLN A 155 7.78 -23.02 -2.42
N PHE A 156 8.62 -22.04 -2.06
CA PHE A 156 8.45 -20.64 -2.46
C PHE A 156 9.13 -20.29 -3.79
N ARG A 157 9.94 -21.18 -4.36
CA ARG A 157 10.57 -20.92 -5.66
C ARG A 157 9.55 -20.76 -6.77
N LEU A 158 8.53 -21.62 -6.82
CA LEU A 158 7.51 -21.57 -7.86
C LEU A 158 6.71 -20.26 -7.87
N PRO A 159 6.13 -19.79 -6.73
CA PRO A 159 5.46 -18.49 -6.70
C PRO A 159 6.39 -17.31 -7.03
N LEU A 160 7.63 -17.31 -6.55
CA LEU A 160 8.60 -16.24 -6.84
C LEU A 160 9.00 -16.22 -8.32
N MET A 161 9.22 -17.38 -8.94
CA MET A 161 9.45 -17.48 -10.38
C MET A 161 8.22 -17.10 -11.19
N GLY A 162 7.00 -17.43 -10.70
CA GLY A 162 5.75 -16.95 -11.29
C GLY A 162 5.64 -15.42 -11.28
N ALA A 163 5.99 -14.79 -10.16
CA ALA A 163 6.05 -13.33 -10.06
C ALA A 163 7.11 -12.73 -10.99
N ALA A 164 8.28 -13.37 -11.11
CA ALA A 164 9.33 -12.96 -12.05
C ALA A 164 8.82 -13.04 -13.51
N LEU A 165 8.15 -14.13 -13.87
CA LEU A 165 7.57 -14.30 -15.21
C LEU A 165 6.51 -13.24 -15.53
N LEU A 166 5.60 -12.95 -14.60
CA LEU A 166 4.62 -11.88 -14.77
C LEU A 166 5.28 -10.50 -14.92
N SER A 167 6.32 -10.22 -14.14
CA SER A 167 7.10 -8.99 -14.30
C SER A 167 7.84 -8.93 -15.63
N ALA A 168 8.31 -10.07 -16.16
CA ALA A 168 8.90 -10.17 -17.49
C ALA A 168 7.86 -9.89 -18.59
N PHE A 169 6.65 -10.42 -18.47
CA PHE A 169 5.55 -10.09 -19.38
C PHE A 169 5.16 -8.61 -19.30
N ALA A 170 5.13 -8.02 -18.10
CA ALA A 170 4.92 -6.60 -17.94
C ALA A 170 6.03 -5.78 -18.62
N CYS A 171 7.29 -6.13 -18.42
CA CYS A 171 8.45 -5.48 -19.05
C CYS A 171 8.36 -5.55 -20.58
N PHE A 172 8.08 -6.73 -21.12
CA PHE A 172 7.88 -6.92 -22.56
C PHE A 172 6.69 -6.11 -23.09
N GLY A 173 5.59 -6.07 -22.32
CA GLY A 173 4.44 -5.22 -22.62
C GLY A 173 4.78 -3.74 -22.67
N VAL A 174 5.64 -3.25 -21.75
CA VAL A 174 6.15 -1.87 -21.80
C VAL A 174 6.95 -1.65 -23.07
N MET A 175 7.86 -2.56 -23.42
CA MET A 175 8.72 -2.43 -24.59
C MET A 175 7.91 -2.34 -25.89
N LEU A 176 6.89 -3.19 -26.04
CA LEU A 176 6.12 -3.31 -27.28
C LEU A 176 4.97 -2.28 -27.39
N PHE A 177 4.21 -2.09 -26.33
CA PHE A 177 2.92 -1.38 -26.41
C PHE A 177 2.95 0.03 -25.83
N ILE A 178 3.94 0.35 -24.98
CA ILE A 178 4.03 1.69 -24.40
C ILE A 178 4.92 2.55 -25.32
N ARG A 179 4.32 3.66 -25.80
CA ARG A 179 5.06 4.69 -26.53
C ARG A 179 5.58 5.72 -25.54
N GLU A 180 6.75 6.34 -25.86
CA GLU A 180 7.24 7.44 -25.05
C GLU A 180 6.22 8.59 -25.08
N SER A 181 5.78 9.00 -23.89
CA SER A 181 4.75 10.05 -23.76
C SER A 181 5.33 11.44 -23.66
N ARG A 182 6.61 11.52 -23.31
CA ARG A 182 7.21 12.82 -23.03
C ARG A 182 7.66 13.51 -24.31
N GLN A 183 7.00 14.61 -24.66
CA GLN A 183 7.57 15.65 -25.48
C GLN A 183 8.56 16.44 -24.61
N ARG A 184 9.79 16.73 -25.12
CA ARG A 184 10.78 17.57 -24.43
C ARG A 184 10.15 18.91 -24.04
N ARG A 185 9.57 18.99 -22.86
CA ARG A 185 9.16 20.29 -22.30
C ARG A 185 10.41 21.03 -21.89
N THR A 186 10.64 22.18 -22.52
CA THR A 186 11.49 23.25 -21.99
C THR A 186 11.18 23.45 -20.52
N LYS A 187 12.25 23.58 -19.73
CA LYS A 187 12.25 23.83 -18.30
C LYS A 187 11.15 24.83 -17.88
N ILE A 188 10.03 24.35 -17.41
CA ILE A 188 9.24 25.10 -16.45
C ILE A 188 9.70 24.54 -15.11
N GLU A 189 10.58 25.27 -14.47
CA GLU A 189 10.92 25.10 -13.06
C GLU A 189 9.65 25.38 -12.24
N ALA A 190 8.79 24.39 -12.11
CA ALA A 190 7.81 24.41 -11.03
C ALA A 190 8.63 24.38 -9.73
N ALA A 191 8.65 25.49 -9.03
CA ALA A 191 9.30 25.60 -7.72
C ALA A 191 8.83 24.42 -6.88
N GLN A 192 9.76 23.55 -6.49
CA GLN A 192 9.42 22.40 -5.67
C GLN A 192 8.88 22.93 -4.33
N PRO A 193 7.69 22.54 -3.91
CA PRO A 193 7.18 22.96 -2.62
C PRO A 193 8.17 22.53 -1.54
N ASN A 194 8.57 23.46 -0.69
CA ASN A 194 9.42 23.13 0.44
C ASN A 194 8.62 22.28 1.43
N ILE A 195 8.93 20.98 1.48
CA ILE A 195 8.18 20.00 2.26
C ILE A 195 8.16 20.35 3.75
N LEU A 196 9.24 20.97 4.27
CA LEU A 196 9.30 21.42 5.66
C LEU A 196 8.34 22.56 5.94
N LYS A 197 8.23 23.53 5.01
CA LYS A 197 7.28 24.63 5.11
C LYS A 197 5.85 24.12 5.03
N THR A 198 5.58 23.18 4.11
CA THR A 198 4.27 22.53 3.98
C THR A 198 3.91 21.75 5.25
N ALA A 199 4.87 21.05 5.86
CA ALA A 199 4.67 20.35 7.12
C ALA A 199 4.38 21.31 8.28
N GLN A 200 5.08 22.44 8.36
CA GLN A 200 4.79 23.49 9.36
C GLN A 200 3.38 24.06 9.17
N GLU A 201 3.00 24.41 7.96
CA GLU A 201 1.64 24.89 7.66
C GLU A 201 0.57 23.87 8.05
N ALA A 202 0.81 22.57 7.78
CA ALA A 202 -0.08 21.50 8.16
C ALA A 202 -0.22 21.35 9.69
N LEU A 203 0.87 21.47 10.44
CA LEU A 203 0.87 21.38 11.89
C LEU A 203 0.13 22.54 12.56
N HIS A 204 0.14 23.73 11.96
CA HIS A 204 -0.62 24.88 12.45
C HIS A 204 -2.14 24.79 12.14
N SER A 205 -2.54 23.96 11.19
CA SER A 205 -3.95 23.73 10.89
C SER A 205 -4.52 22.59 11.74
N PRO A 206 -5.53 22.85 12.60
CA PRO A 206 -6.14 21.81 13.42
C PRO A 206 -6.78 20.67 12.63
N VAL A 207 -7.20 20.92 11.39
CA VAL A 207 -7.78 19.91 10.49
C VAL A 207 -6.67 19.08 9.86
N LEU A 208 -5.68 19.73 9.24
CA LEU A 208 -4.62 19.05 8.49
C LEU A 208 -3.71 18.22 9.39
N SER A 209 -3.37 18.73 10.58
CA SER A 209 -2.56 17.99 11.55
C SER A 209 -3.22 16.67 11.98
N ARG A 210 -4.55 16.70 12.24
CA ARG A 210 -5.30 15.48 12.57
C ARG A 210 -5.39 14.51 11.41
N LEU A 211 -5.54 15.00 10.18
CA LEU A 211 -5.56 14.14 9.00
C LEU A 211 -4.23 13.45 8.77
N ILE A 212 -3.12 14.19 8.87
CA ILE A 212 -1.76 13.63 8.73
C ILE A 212 -1.49 12.60 9.82
N LEU A 213 -1.87 12.89 11.08
CA LEU A 213 -1.74 11.94 12.18
C LEU A 213 -2.61 10.70 11.95
N SER A 214 -3.85 10.88 11.48
CA SER A 214 -4.74 9.75 11.14
C SER A 214 -4.15 8.89 10.02
N THR A 215 -3.53 9.50 9.00
CA THR A 215 -2.82 8.78 7.94
C THR A 215 -1.66 7.97 8.49
N PHE A 216 -0.85 8.59 9.36
CA PHE A 216 0.28 7.89 9.98
C PHE A 216 -0.18 6.68 10.80
N CYS A 217 -1.14 6.87 11.70
CA CYS A 217 -1.66 5.81 12.56
C CYS A 217 -2.29 4.66 11.77
N TYR A 218 -3.15 5.00 10.81
CA TYR A 218 -3.81 4.01 9.96
C TYR A 218 -2.80 3.23 9.09
N MET A 219 -1.88 3.93 8.43
CA MET A 219 -0.89 3.28 7.57
C MET A 219 0.12 2.45 8.38
N MET A 220 0.47 2.89 9.58
CA MET A 220 1.34 2.14 10.49
C MET A 220 0.66 0.82 10.93
N ALA A 221 -0.61 0.87 11.31
CA ALA A 221 -1.39 -0.31 11.65
C ALA A 221 -1.53 -1.28 10.47
N PHE A 222 -1.86 -0.74 9.29
CA PHE A 222 -2.03 -1.53 8.08
C PHE A 222 -0.72 -2.22 7.66
N ALA A 223 0.39 -1.48 7.59
CA ALA A 223 1.68 -2.04 7.21
C ALA A 223 2.22 -3.03 8.26
N GLY A 224 1.96 -2.76 9.54
CA GLY A 224 2.26 -3.70 10.63
C GLY A 224 1.48 -5.00 10.49
N LEU A 225 0.16 -4.92 10.24
CA LEU A 225 -0.68 -6.09 9.96
C LEU A 225 -0.18 -6.86 8.74
N GLU A 226 0.07 -6.16 7.62
CA GLU A 226 0.55 -6.78 6.38
C GLU A 226 1.82 -7.62 6.62
N ALA A 227 2.74 -7.13 7.45
CA ALA A 227 4.00 -7.80 7.74
C ALA A 227 3.88 -8.94 8.76
N THR A 228 2.93 -8.87 9.69
CA THR A 228 2.82 -9.84 10.80
C THR A 228 1.63 -10.78 10.68
N PHE A 229 0.67 -10.52 9.80
CA PHE A 229 -0.56 -11.30 9.69
C PHE A 229 -0.30 -12.79 9.42
N GLY A 230 0.61 -13.11 8.50
CA GLY A 230 0.98 -14.49 8.20
C GLY A 230 1.58 -15.20 9.42
N LEU A 231 2.51 -14.55 10.14
CA LEU A 231 3.12 -15.06 11.35
C LEU A 231 2.08 -15.27 12.47
N TRP A 232 1.17 -14.32 12.64
CA TRP A 232 0.11 -14.39 13.64
C TRP A 232 -0.88 -15.52 13.37
N ALA A 233 -1.33 -15.64 12.11
CA ALA A 233 -2.29 -16.65 11.70
C ALA A 233 -1.71 -18.07 11.78
N GLU A 234 -0.43 -18.23 11.44
CA GLU A 234 0.28 -19.49 11.62
C GLU A 234 0.42 -19.86 13.11
N ALA A 235 0.88 -18.92 13.95
CA ALA A 235 1.07 -19.17 15.37
C ALA A 235 -0.25 -19.48 16.10
N ARG A 236 -1.38 -18.92 15.65
CA ARG A 236 -2.67 -19.03 16.33
C ARG A 236 -3.56 -20.15 15.79
N PHE A 237 -3.54 -20.38 14.47
CA PHE A 237 -4.47 -21.24 13.77
C PHE A 237 -3.78 -22.27 12.88
N HIS A 238 -2.45 -22.30 12.84
CA HIS A 238 -1.64 -23.14 11.95
C HIS A 238 -1.99 -22.94 10.45
N TRP A 239 -2.34 -21.68 10.08
CA TRP A 239 -2.62 -21.34 8.70
C TRP A 239 -1.34 -21.21 7.89
N GLY A 240 -1.37 -21.80 6.69
CA GLY A 240 -0.29 -21.68 5.72
C GLY A 240 -0.57 -20.65 4.63
N PRO A 241 0.30 -20.56 3.62
CA PRO A 241 0.14 -19.66 2.49
C PRO A 241 -1.17 -19.81 1.73
N LYS A 242 -1.73 -21.03 1.67
CA LYS A 242 -2.98 -21.34 0.96
C LYS A 242 -4.19 -20.69 1.63
N GLU A 243 -4.31 -20.85 2.96
CA GLU A 243 -5.38 -20.24 3.75
C GLU A 243 -5.31 -18.72 3.69
N ILE A 244 -4.10 -18.18 3.84
CA ILE A 244 -3.86 -16.73 3.73
C ILE A 244 -4.23 -16.23 2.33
N GLY A 245 -3.80 -16.90 1.26
CA GLY A 245 -4.14 -16.51 -0.11
C GLY A 245 -5.64 -16.53 -0.39
N ALA A 246 -6.36 -17.51 0.15
CA ALA A 246 -7.80 -17.66 -0.03
C ALA A 246 -8.62 -16.50 0.56
N ILE A 247 -8.15 -15.87 1.65
CA ILE A 247 -8.84 -14.74 2.28
C ILE A 247 -8.84 -13.49 1.39
N PHE A 248 -7.80 -13.27 0.60
CA PHE A 248 -7.67 -12.03 -0.19
C PHE A 248 -8.76 -11.87 -1.23
N LEU A 249 -9.33 -12.98 -1.76
CA LEU A 249 -10.40 -12.89 -2.74
C LEU A 249 -11.68 -12.27 -2.17
N PRO A 250 -12.30 -12.81 -1.08
CA PRO A 250 -13.46 -12.17 -0.46
C PRO A 250 -13.15 -10.79 0.10
N LEU A 251 -11.96 -10.56 0.62
CA LEU A 251 -11.49 -9.27 1.12
C LEU A 251 -11.52 -8.20 0.03
N GLY A 252 -10.93 -8.52 -1.12
CA GLY A 252 -10.86 -7.61 -2.24
C GLY A 252 -12.22 -7.30 -2.85
N ILE A 253 -13.11 -8.31 -2.93
CA ILE A 253 -14.50 -8.11 -3.38
C ILE A 253 -15.24 -7.16 -2.42
N ALA A 254 -15.11 -7.38 -1.12
CA ALA A 254 -15.75 -6.53 -0.12
C ALA A 254 -15.24 -5.08 -0.19
N ALA A 255 -13.92 -4.87 -0.29
CA ALA A 255 -13.32 -3.55 -0.44
C ALA A 255 -13.75 -2.85 -1.73
N ALA A 256 -13.79 -3.58 -2.86
CA ALA A 256 -14.24 -3.05 -4.14
C ALA A 256 -15.71 -2.63 -4.11
N LEU A 257 -16.59 -3.45 -3.54
CA LEU A 257 -18.01 -3.12 -3.38
C LEU A 257 -18.19 -1.88 -2.50
N MET A 258 -17.46 -1.79 -1.38
CA MET A 258 -17.48 -0.61 -0.52
C MET A 258 -17.08 0.65 -1.28
N GLN A 259 -15.99 0.59 -2.04
CA GLN A 259 -15.45 1.73 -2.78
C GLN A 259 -16.35 2.15 -3.95
N MET A 260 -16.87 1.19 -4.72
CA MET A 260 -17.61 1.47 -5.96
C MET A 260 -19.09 1.78 -5.72
N VAL A 261 -19.71 1.09 -4.76
CA VAL A 261 -21.17 1.14 -4.54
C VAL A 261 -21.52 2.02 -3.35
N PHE A 262 -20.85 1.82 -2.19
CA PHE A 262 -21.26 2.42 -0.93
C PHE A 262 -20.59 3.76 -0.62
N MET A 263 -19.38 4.03 -1.15
CA MET A 263 -18.63 5.24 -0.81
C MET A 263 -19.43 6.53 -1.09
N ARG A 264 -19.98 6.67 -2.31
CA ARG A 264 -20.75 7.87 -2.71
C ARG A 264 -22.00 8.11 -1.85
N PRO A 265 -22.91 7.13 -1.65
CA PRO A 265 -24.08 7.34 -0.79
C PRO A 265 -23.70 7.63 0.67
N LEU A 266 -22.65 7.00 1.20
CA LEU A 266 -22.20 7.24 2.57
C LEU A 266 -21.68 8.68 2.75
N THR A 267 -20.80 9.14 1.86
CA THR A 267 -20.22 10.49 1.93
C THR A 267 -21.27 11.57 1.68
N ARG A 268 -22.22 11.32 0.77
CA ARG A 268 -23.34 12.25 0.51
C ARG A 268 -24.27 12.38 1.70
N ARG A 269 -24.54 11.27 2.41
CA ARG A 269 -25.50 11.25 3.53
C ARG A 269 -24.88 11.74 4.84
N TYR A 270 -23.66 11.33 5.15
CA TYR A 270 -23.03 11.55 6.47
C TYR A 270 -21.88 12.56 6.43
N GLY A 271 -21.34 12.87 5.27
CA GLY A 271 -20.17 13.73 5.07
C GLY A 271 -18.85 13.00 5.28
N GLU A 272 -17.78 13.50 4.63
CA GLU A 272 -16.45 12.87 4.59
C GLU A 272 -15.85 12.63 5.99
N SER A 273 -15.99 13.59 6.91
CA SER A 273 -15.39 13.47 8.25
C SER A 273 -16.01 12.37 9.10
N LYS A 274 -17.33 12.13 8.99
CA LYS A 274 -17.98 11.03 9.71
C LYS A 274 -17.66 9.68 9.06
N VAL A 275 -17.59 9.63 7.72
CA VAL A 275 -17.21 8.42 6.98
C VAL A 275 -15.78 8.03 7.33
N LEU A 276 -14.85 8.99 7.38
CA LEU A 276 -13.47 8.75 7.83
C LEU A 276 -13.44 8.19 9.25
N ALA A 277 -14.13 8.83 10.18
CA ALA A 277 -14.15 8.40 11.58
C ALA A 277 -14.75 6.99 11.74
N SER A 278 -15.86 6.69 11.05
CA SER A 278 -16.46 5.35 11.05
C SER A 278 -15.52 4.32 10.41
N GLY A 279 -14.82 4.65 9.33
CA GLY A 279 -13.84 3.78 8.70
C GLY A 279 -12.69 3.42 9.65
N LEU A 280 -12.10 4.42 10.31
CA LEU A 280 -11.06 4.22 11.31
C LEU A 280 -11.53 3.41 12.50
N PHE A 281 -12.76 3.68 12.98
CA PHE A 281 -13.35 2.92 14.08
C PHE A 281 -13.58 1.46 13.72
N VAL A 282 -14.20 1.18 12.56
CA VAL A 282 -14.45 -0.18 12.08
C VAL A 282 -13.13 -0.93 11.84
N PHE A 283 -12.13 -0.27 11.27
CA PHE A 283 -10.80 -0.84 11.08
C PHE A 283 -10.12 -1.14 12.42
N GLY A 284 -10.15 -0.21 13.38
CA GLY A 284 -9.62 -0.42 14.74
C GLY A 284 -10.37 -1.51 15.52
N LEU A 285 -11.71 -1.55 15.39
CA LEU A 285 -12.56 -2.56 16.02
C LEU A 285 -12.25 -3.96 15.48
N SER A 286 -11.97 -4.08 14.19
CA SER A 286 -11.60 -5.37 13.61
C SER A 286 -10.34 -5.95 14.26
N PHE A 287 -9.35 -5.13 14.64
CA PHE A 287 -8.18 -5.58 15.38
C PHE A 287 -8.54 -6.06 16.80
N VAL A 288 -9.43 -5.36 17.51
CA VAL A 288 -9.88 -5.79 18.83
C VAL A 288 -10.55 -7.16 18.74
N ILE A 289 -11.50 -7.31 17.80
CA ILE A 289 -12.21 -8.57 17.61
C ILE A 289 -11.23 -9.68 17.18
N GLN A 290 -10.27 -9.37 16.30
CA GLN A 290 -9.23 -10.30 15.86
C GLN A 290 -8.38 -10.80 17.03
N GLY A 291 -7.91 -9.90 17.91
CA GLY A 291 -7.09 -10.27 19.08
C GLY A 291 -7.85 -11.09 20.13
N MET A 292 -9.16 -10.89 20.24
CA MET A 292 -10.02 -11.64 21.17
C MET A 292 -10.57 -12.95 20.61
N ASN A 293 -10.49 -13.16 19.29
CA ASN A 293 -11.13 -14.30 18.65
C ASN A 293 -10.28 -15.58 18.72
N PRO A 294 -10.80 -16.69 19.31
CA PRO A 294 -10.12 -17.97 19.33
C PRO A 294 -10.45 -18.89 18.13
N ILE A 295 -11.35 -18.47 17.23
CA ILE A 295 -11.96 -19.33 16.22
C ILE A 295 -11.42 -18.98 14.82
N GLY A 296 -10.69 -19.89 14.18
CA GLY A 296 -10.01 -19.62 12.91
C GLY A 296 -10.93 -19.21 11.77
N TRP A 297 -12.08 -19.88 11.57
CA TRP A 297 -12.98 -19.55 10.44
C TRP A 297 -13.65 -18.17 10.56
N LEU A 298 -13.75 -17.59 11.78
CA LEU A 298 -14.25 -16.23 12.00
C LEU A 298 -13.24 -15.14 11.57
N ILE A 299 -11.97 -15.48 11.38
CA ILE A 299 -10.95 -14.51 10.99
C ILE A 299 -11.28 -13.88 9.63
N THR A 300 -11.76 -14.66 8.67
CA THR A 300 -12.14 -14.14 7.36
C THR A 300 -13.19 -13.01 7.45
N PRO A 301 -14.36 -13.18 8.08
CA PRO A 301 -15.32 -12.08 8.22
C PRO A 301 -14.81 -10.92 9.09
N ILE A 302 -13.96 -11.17 10.09
CA ILE A 302 -13.36 -10.11 10.91
C ILE A 302 -12.43 -9.22 10.07
N ILE A 303 -11.56 -9.83 9.27
CA ILE A 303 -10.66 -9.07 8.40
C ILE A 303 -11.44 -8.38 7.27
N MET A 304 -12.50 -9.00 6.74
CA MET A 304 -13.42 -8.35 5.80
C MET A 304 -14.03 -7.08 6.41
N LEU A 305 -14.44 -7.12 7.67
CA LEU A 305 -14.92 -5.92 8.38
C LEU A 305 -13.84 -4.83 8.41
N GLY A 306 -12.59 -5.20 8.72
CA GLY A 306 -11.44 -4.30 8.65
C GLY A 306 -11.23 -3.71 7.27
N ALA A 307 -11.31 -4.53 6.22
CA ALA A 307 -11.15 -4.10 4.83
C ALA A 307 -12.25 -3.11 4.39
N LEU A 308 -13.48 -3.29 4.83
CA LEU A 308 -14.57 -2.34 4.60
C LEU A 308 -14.26 -0.98 5.24
N GLY A 309 -13.76 -0.96 6.48
CA GLY A 309 -13.30 0.26 7.14
C GLY A 309 -12.14 0.93 6.40
N GLN A 310 -11.13 0.14 6.02
CA GLN A 310 -9.96 0.61 5.29
C GLN A 310 -10.30 1.24 3.94
N ALA A 311 -11.24 0.66 3.20
CA ALA A 311 -11.61 1.09 1.86
C ALA A 311 -12.07 2.56 1.80
N VAL A 312 -12.67 3.08 2.88
CA VAL A 312 -13.16 4.46 2.93
C VAL A 312 -12.14 5.46 3.50
N ILE A 313 -11.13 5.00 4.25
CA ILE A 313 -10.20 5.88 4.98
C ILE A 313 -9.38 6.75 4.02
N PHE A 314 -8.66 6.13 3.10
CA PHE A 314 -7.73 6.84 2.20
C PHE A 314 -8.45 7.88 1.33
N SER A 315 -9.59 7.51 0.76
CA SER A 315 -10.39 8.39 -0.10
C SER A 315 -10.93 9.58 0.68
N SER A 316 -11.45 9.36 1.89
CA SER A 316 -11.97 10.44 2.74
C SER A 316 -10.85 11.38 3.21
N ILE A 317 -9.66 10.86 3.55
CA ILE A 317 -8.51 11.71 3.90
C ILE A 317 -8.14 12.62 2.74
N CYS A 318 -7.98 12.07 1.53
CA CYS A 318 -7.63 12.85 0.34
C CYS A 318 -8.71 13.91 0.01
N ALA A 319 -10.00 13.56 0.13
CA ALA A 319 -11.10 14.47 -0.09
C ALA A 319 -11.09 15.63 0.93
N ILE A 320 -10.92 15.32 2.23
CA ILE A 320 -10.91 16.37 3.27
C ILE A 320 -9.67 17.26 3.11
N ILE A 321 -8.49 16.72 2.81
CA ILE A 321 -7.29 17.53 2.52
C ILE A 321 -7.58 18.49 1.36
N SER A 322 -8.16 17.99 0.26
CA SER A 322 -8.47 18.81 -0.91
C SER A 322 -9.47 19.95 -0.60
N ILE A 323 -10.50 19.67 0.20
CA ILE A 323 -11.49 20.68 0.61
C ILE A 323 -10.91 21.71 1.59
N SER A 324 -9.97 21.28 2.45
CA SER A 324 -9.41 22.10 3.53
C SER A 324 -8.14 22.86 3.13
N THR A 325 -7.71 22.75 1.87
CA THR A 325 -6.45 23.35 1.37
C THR A 325 -6.72 24.21 0.15
N PRO A 326 -6.16 25.45 0.05
CA PRO A 326 -6.26 26.27 -1.13
C PRO A 326 -5.76 25.54 -2.41
N PRO A 327 -6.36 25.80 -3.58
CA PRO A 327 -6.07 25.07 -4.83
C PRO A 327 -4.59 25.04 -5.22
N ASP A 328 -3.86 26.13 -4.96
CA ASP A 328 -2.43 26.28 -5.24
C ASP A 328 -1.54 25.41 -4.35
N LYS A 329 -2.01 25.01 -3.15
CA LYS A 329 -1.28 24.21 -2.18
C LYS A 329 -1.75 22.74 -2.08
N GLN A 330 -2.83 22.36 -2.74
CA GLN A 330 -3.41 21.01 -2.63
C GLN A 330 -2.40 19.92 -3.00
N GLY A 331 -1.63 20.10 -4.08
CA GLY A 331 -0.62 19.14 -4.50
C GLY A 331 0.49 18.94 -3.47
N ALA A 332 0.95 20.02 -2.84
CA ALA A 332 1.97 19.95 -1.78
C ALA A 332 1.44 19.23 -0.54
N MET A 333 0.21 19.49 -0.14
CA MET A 333 -0.41 18.88 1.03
C MET A 333 -0.72 17.40 0.83
N LEU A 334 -1.22 17.00 -0.34
CA LEU A 334 -1.39 15.60 -0.72
C LEU A 334 -0.03 14.87 -0.79
N GLY A 335 1.01 15.53 -1.30
CA GLY A 335 2.37 15.02 -1.30
C GLY A 335 2.91 14.79 0.12
N LEU A 336 2.67 15.71 1.05
CA LEU A 336 3.01 15.53 2.47
C LEU A 336 2.27 14.33 3.08
N ASN A 337 0.97 14.18 2.77
CA ASN A 337 0.19 13.04 3.23
C ASN A 337 0.75 11.71 2.71
N MET A 338 1.16 11.64 1.44
CA MET A 338 1.81 10.45 0.86
C MET A 338 3.15 10.14 1.53
N SER A 339 3.97 11.18 1.79
CA SER A 339 5.25 11.03 2.51
C SER A 339 5.04 10.50 3.93
N THR A 340 4.00 10.97 4.62
CA THR A 340 3.61 10.47 5.95
C THR A 340 3.23 8.99 5.89
N GLY A 341 2.45 8.59 4.90
CA GLY A 341 2.11 7.18 4.66
C GLY A 341 3.34 6.31 4.37
N ALA A 342 4.31 6.84 3.63
CA ALA A 342 5.57 6.12 3.35
C ALA A 342 6.42 5.93 4.62
N ILE A 343 6.52 6.94 5.48
CA ILE A 343 7.19 6.82 6.79
C ILE A 343 6.48 5.77 7.66
N ALA A 344 5.15 5.78 7.68
CA ALA A 344 4.37 4.79 8.43
C ALA A 344 4.58 3.35 7.91
N ARG A 345 4.76 3.16 6.61
CA ARG A 345 5.11 1.86 6.02
C ARG A 345 6.51 1.36 6.38
N ILE A 346 7.43 2.26 6.72
CA ILE A 346 8.77 1.91 7.23
C ILE A 346 8.66 1.53 8.71
N THR A 347 8.01 2.37 9.51
CA THR A 347 7.96 2.22 10.98
C THR A 347 6.99 1.15 11.44
N GLY A 348 5.87 0.97 10.73
CA GLY A 348 4.81 0.01 11.09
C GLY A 348 5.31 -1.43 11.22
N PRO A 349 5.88 -2.03 10.17
CA PRO A 349 6.43 -3.38 10.24
C PRO A 349 7.53 -3.52 11.30
N MET A 350 8.41 -2.52 11.41
CA MET A 350 9.51 -2.54 12.39
C MET A 350 8.97 -2.63 13.81
N ILE A 351 8.02 -1.77 14.18
CA ILE A 351 7.42 -1.77 15.52
C ILE A 351 6.59 -3.04 15.72
N ALA A 352 5.78 -3.44 14.74
CA ALA A 352 4.96 -4.65 14.83
C ALA A 352 5.81 -5.92 15.04
N GLY A 353 6.93 -6.05 14.32
CA GLY A 353 7.83 -7.19 14.48
C GLY A 353 8.53 -7.21 15.83
N TYR A 354 8.94 -6.04 16.33
CA TYR A 354 9.54 -5.90 17.64
C TYR A 354 8.56 -6.27 18.77
N VAL A 355 7.34 -5.72 18.71
CA VAL A 355 6.26 -6.01 19.67
C VAL A 355 5.84 -7.48 19.61
N PHE A 356 5.75 -8.06 18.41
CA PHE A 356 5.49 -9.48 18.20
C PHE A 356 6.57 -10.35 18.89
N SER A 357 7.83 -10.02 18.72
CA SER A 357 8.95 -10.78 19.28
C SER A 357 9.05 -10.70 20.80
N LEU A 358 8.68 -9.56 21.42
CA LEU A 358 8.77 -9.36 22.87
C LEU A 358 7.53 -9.83 23.63
N PHE A 359 6.33 -9.59 23.08
CA PHE A 359 5.06 -9.77 23.79
C PHE A 359 4.18 -10.86 23.17
N GLY A 360 4.69 -11.54 22.14
CA GLY A 360 3.98 -12.63 21.47
C GLY A 360 3.10 -12.21 20.30
N PRO A 361 2.48 -13.17 19.60
CA PRO A 361 1.79 -12.96 18.33
C PRO A 361 0.65 -11.93 18.40
N ASP A 362 -0.17 -11.96 19.43
CA ASP A 362 -1.34 -11.10 19.57
C ASP A 362 -0.97 -9.62 19.78
N ALA A 363 0.24 -9.34 20.25
CA ALA A 363 0.68 -7.98 20.54
C ALA A 363 0.73 -7.10 19.28
N SER A 364 1.06 -7.66 18.10
CA SER A 364 1.04 -6.92 16.83
C SER A 364 -0.38 -6.54 16.41
N VAL A 365 -1.36 -7.39 16.71
CA VAL A 365 -2.79 -7.12 16.47
C VAL A 365 -3.29 -6.01 17.41
N TRP A 366 -2.96 -6.09 18.70
CA TRP A 366 -3.30 -5.04 19.68
C TRP A 366 -2.65 -3.69 19.35
N MET A 367 -1.43 -3.68 18.82
CA MET A 367 -0.79 -2.47 18.30
C MET A 367 -1.68 -1.78 17.25
N GLY A 368 -2.27 -2.56 16.31
CA GLY A 368 -3.20 -2.03 15.31
C GLY A 368 -4.42 -1.35 15.95
N ALA A 369 -5.01 -1.93 16.99
CA ALA A 369 -6.13 -1.35 17.72
C ALA A 369 -5.73 -0.05 18.44
N VAL A 370 -4.61 -0.07 19.18
CA VAL A 370 -4.11 1.07 19.96
C VAL A 370 -3.76 2.26 19.07
N THR A 371 -3.32 2.03 17.83
CA THR A 371 -2.98 3.12 16.92
C THR A 371 -4.20 3.67 16.18
N THR A 372 -5.14 2.82 15.76
CA THR A 372 -6.28 3.25 14.93
C THR A 372 -7.47 3.80 15.71
N LEU A 373 -7.79 3.27 16.89
CA LEU A 373 -8.95 3.74 17.66
C LEU A 373 -8.81 5.20 18.16
N PRO A 374 -7.64 5.65 18.67
CA PRO A 374 -7.46 7.07 18.98
C PRO A 374 -7.56 7.96 17.73
N ALA A 375 -7.05 7.50 16.58
CA ALA A 375 -7.19 8.23 15.33
C ALA A 375 -8.67 8.39 14.90
N ALA A 376 -9.53 7.40 15.17
CA ALA A 376 -10.98 7.52 14.95
C ALA A 376 -11.60 8.62 15.81
N VAL A 377 -11.21 8.73 17.09
CA VAL A 377 -11.68 9.78 18.00
C VAL A 377 -11.23 11.17 17.50
N LEU A 378 -9.98 11.29 17.02
CA LEU A 378 -9.48 12.54 16.43
C LEU A 378 -10.27 12.92 15.17
N ALA A 379 -10.60 11.93 14.34
CA ALA A 379 -11.38 12.15 13.11
C ALA A 379 -12.81 12.61 13.40
N LEU A 380 -13.45 12.15 14.48
CA LEU A 380 -14.78 12.65 14.90
C LEU A 380 -14.79 14.16 15.21
N GLN A 381 -13.66 14.69 15.68
CA GLN A 381 -13.54 16.11 15.99
C GLN A 381 -13.43 16.99 14.73
N LEU A 382 -13.02 16.43 13.56
CA LEU A 382 -12.83 17.19 12.32
C LEU A 382 -14.07 17.96 11.90
N GLY A 383 -15.26 17.37 12.03
CA GLY A 383 -16.52 18.02 11.68
C GLY A 383 -16.83 19.30 12.49
N LYS A 384 -16.32 19.40 13.72
CA LYS A 384 -16.44 20.62 14.54
C LYS A 384 -15.56 21.75 14.03
N TYR A 385 -14.33 21.42 13.58
CA TYR A 385 -13.37 22.42 13.08
C TYR A 385 -13.72 22.89 11.67
N GLN A 386 -14.23 22.04 10.80
CA GLN A 386 -14.72 22.45 9.47
C GLN A 386 -15.88 23.45 9.56
N LYS A 387 -16.84 23.24 10.48
CA LYS A 387 -17.93 24.19 10.69
C LYS A 387 -17.48 25.52 11.28
N ARG A 388 -16.41 25.54 12.11
CA ARG A 388 -15.84 26.79 12.65
C ARG A 388 -15.08 27.58 11.58
N GLY A 389 -14.32 26.90 10.71
CA GLY A 389 -13.63 27.56 9.58
C GLY A 389 -14.57 28.18 8.58
N ALA A 390 -15.68 27.51 8.24
CA ALA A 390 -16.70 28.05 7.35
C ALA A 390 -17.41 29.30 7.91
N LYS A 391 -17.55 29.42 9.26
CA LYS A 391 -18.13 30.62 9.91
C LYS A 391 -17.14 31.77 10.06
N ALA A 392 -15.84 31.53 9.94
CA ALA A 392 -14.82 32.58 10.06
C ALA A 392 -14.50 33.27 8.71
N HIS A 393 -14.95 32.71 7.61
CA HIS A 393 -14.73 33.20 6.24
C HIS A 393 -16.04 33.60 5.52
N GLY A 394 -17.19 33.52 6.16
CA GLY A 394 -18.48 34.10 5.74
C GLY A 394 -18.91 35.23 6.68
#